data_4428d240025a5296ff9422937328f7d4
#
_entry.id   4428d240025a5296ff9422937328f7d4
#
_cell.length_a   1.000
_cell.length_b   1.000
_cell.length_c   1.000
_cell.angle_alpha   90.00
_cell.angle_beta   90.00
_cell.angle_gamma   90.00
#
_symmetry.space_group_name_H-M   'P 1'
#
loop_
_entity.id
_entity.type
_entity.pdbx_description
1 polymer ?
#
loop_
_entity_poly.entity_id
_entity_poly.type
_entity_poly.pdbx_seq_one_letter_code
_entity_poly.pdbx_strand_id
1 'polypeptide(L)'
;MNNIAPNARRTLRRLPALASLLVTLSVHPFSTRAALPGTAVDLSVLVITAETNDYSLDSIREALDFIGTPYHVHVATENPGSLASDTLRSGTRGFYQGVILTSDSLAYTPDGGATWMSALTPAEWAALGQYEVDFGARRLNWYAYPGPDQGFNWPTGSLDTTGNPINARWTMEGAGNFVYLNTQNTYPIENVWVYLATPLDADTKVWLTDNNGNALLAAKSFPDGRQVLTKTFDSATWQMNSSVLYHGLINWVTKGLFLGDRRTYVTAQIDDVFLADDIYTGGEYRQDAADWQAVINWQNNFRQRVSGSNFRYDMAFNGFGTAGEYNPDDLTPYAKTTEAEFKWISHTWSHPYLTSMTYSQSMPEIVQNNQKAVELGLTSYSIKNMVTPNITGLENPDFLNAAYDAGIRYLVTDTSIPSHRPAGPNQGIPNWFVPGIMMIPRHANNLFYNVSTPAEWEAEYNSIFSSFWGRDLNYAEILENQSDLIVGFLLKGDVSPHMFHQPNLRDFNGQGNTLLGDLFDRVADKYETYYNFPFLSPTQDELGELVAGRNAYNASGVTATLNAD
;
A
#
# COMPACT_ATOMS: atom_id res chain seq x y z
N MET A 1 -63.14 24.34 -20.82
CA MET A 1 -63.22 25.12 -19.57
C MET A 1 -62.30 24.47 -18.56
N ASN A 2 -61.21 25.13 -18.26
CA ASN A 2 -60.50 25.26 -17.00
C ASN A 2 -60.39 24.03 -16.08
N ASN A 3 -59.27 23.62 -15.52
CA ASN A 3 -58.02 24.27 -15.14
C ASN A 3 -57.19 23.33 -14.29
N ILE A 4 -55.87 23.48 -14.38
CA ILE A 4 -54.90 23.44 -13.26
C ILE A 4 -54.40 22.09 -12.78
N ALA A 5 -53.14 21.80 -13.13
CA ALA A 5 -52.24 20.91 -12.46
C ALA A 5 -51.78 21.44 -11.08
N PRO A 6 -51.38 20.60 -10.14
CA PRO A 6 -50.48 21.03 -9.09
C PRO A 6 -49.12 20.33 -9.13
N ASN A 7 -48.09 21.14 -9.07
CA ASN A 7 -46.69 20.94 -8.72
C ASN A 7 -46.33 19.70 -7.94
N ALA A 8 -45.49 18.86 -8.52
CA ALA A 8 -44.67 17.90 -7.81
C ALA A 8 -43.45 18.62 -7.20
N ARG A 9 -43.47 18.92 -5.92
CA ARG A 9 -42.28 19.32 -5.16
C ARG A 9 -41.36 18.11 -5.02
N ARG A 10 -40.20 18.15 -5.65
CA ARG A 10 -39.06 17.26 -5.36
C ARG A 10 -38.56 17.56 -3.95
N THR A 11 -38.83 16.66 -3.02
CA THR A 11 -38.16 16.62 -1.72
C THR A 11 -36.74 16.11 -1.93
N LEU A 12 -35.79 17.02 -1.85
CA LEU A 12 -34.37 16.70 -1.65
C LEU A 12 -34.23 16.00 -0.28
N ARG A 13 -34.01 14.70 -0.30
CA ARG A 13 -33.53 13.98 0.88
C ARG A 13 -32.11 14.47 1.19
N ARG A 14 -31.98 15.18 2.30
CA ARG A 14 -30.68 15.54 2.88
C ARG A 14 -29.99 14.26 3.32
N LEU A 15 -28.81 13.99 2.76
CA LEU A 15 -27.85 13.04 3.29
C LEU A 15 -27.45 13.49 4.71
N PRO A 16 -27.30 12.58 5.69
CA PRO A 16 -26.80 12.95 7.00
C PRO A 16 -25.37 13.47 6.84
N ALA A 17 -25.13 14.66 7.39
CA ALA A 17 -23.80 15.23 7.47
C ALA A 17 -22.91 14.28 8.29
N LEU A 18 -21.88 13.73 7.69
CA LEU A 18 -20.75 13.18 8.43
C LEU A 18 -20.21 14.29 9.32
N ALA A 19 -20.29 14.09 10.62
CA ALA A 19 -19.65 14.95 11.59
C ALA A 19 -18.13 14.85 11.36
N SER A 20 -17.57 15.84 10.69
CA SER A 20 -16.13 16.03 10.61
C SER A 20 -15.63 16.28 12.02
N LEU A 21 -14.98 15.29 12.60
CA LEU A 21 -14.20 15.47 13.83
C LEU A 21 -13.04 16.39 13.48
N LEU A 22 -13.20 17.69 13.72
CA LEU A 22 -12.10 18.65 13.64
C LEU A 22 -11.16 18.34 14.81
N VAL A 23 -10.18 17.48 14.59
CA VAL A 23 -9.00 17.40 15.44
C VAL A 23 -8.20 18.66 15.14
N THR A 24 -8.28 19.64 16.02
CA THR A 24 -7.36 20.77 16.01
C THR A 24 -5.99 20.25 16.40
N LEU A 25 -5.22 19.84 15.39
CA LEU A 25 -3.80 19.58 15.53
C LEU A 25 -3.13 20.89 15.90
N SER A 26 -2.74 21.04 17.17
CA SER A 26 -1.78 22.05 17.57
C SER A 26 -0.41 21.68 17.00
N VAL A 27 -0.18 22.02 15.74
CA VAL A 27 1.16 22.00 15.16
C VAL A 27 1.96 23.02 15.94
N HIS A 28 2.87 22.56 16.80
CA HIS A 28 3.85 23.45 17.41
C HIS A 28 4.74 23.97 16.27
N PRO A 29 4.75 25.27 15.98
CA PRO A 29 5.57 25.77 14.90
C PRO A 29 7.03 25.63 15.33
N PHE A 30 7.76 24.71 14.67
CA PHE A 30 9.17 24.95 14.52
C PHE A 30 9.32 26.35 13.91
N SER A 31 10.18 27.17 14.46
CA SER A 31 10.49 28.49 13.90
C SER A 31 11.11 28.28 12.51
N THR A 32 10.24 28.11 11.52
CA THR A 32 10.66 28.05 10.11
C THR A 32 10.92 29.49 9.69
N ARG A 33 12.14 29.81 9.28
CA ARG A 33 12.32 30.99 8.46
C ARG A 33 11.46 30.74 7.21
N ALA A 34 10.44 31.54 7.02
CA ALA A 34 9.63 31.47 5.82
C ALA A 34 10.55 31.65 4.60
N ALA A 35 10.20 31.02 3.47
CA ALA A 35 10.85 31.33 2.20
C ALA A 35 10.89 32.84 1.98
N LEU A 36 11.86 33.34 1.25
CA LEU A 36 11.96 34.77 0.99
C LEU A 36 10.65 35.27 0.37
N PRO A 37 10.11 36.42 0.81
CA PRO A 37 8.86 36.96 0.23
C PRO A 37 8.95 37.09 -1.29
N GLY A 38 7.88 36.71 -1.98
CA GLY A 38 7.80 36.72 -3.45
C GLY A 38 8.52 35.56 -4.13
N THR A 39 8.94 34.52 -3.38
CA THR A 39 9.41 33.26 -3.96
C THR A 39 8.25 32.31 -4.24
N ALA A 40 8.44 31.43 -5.20
CA ALA A 40 7.55 30.32 -5.52
C ALA A 40 8.32 29.02 -5.56
N VAL A 41 7.70 27.91 -5.17
CA VAL A 41 8.34 26.59 -5.14
C VAL A 41 7.45 25.55 -5.80
N ASP A 42 7.99 24.79 -6.72
CA ASP A 42 7.25 23.70 -7.37
C ASP A 42 7.10 22.52 -6.39
N LEU A 43 5.92 21.89 -6.39
CA LEU A 43 5.62 20.73 -5.56
C LEU A 43 6.24 19.45 -6.16
N SER A 44 7.56 19.44 -6.21
CA SER A 44 8.42 18.33 -6.65
C SER A 44 9.55 18.14 -5.65
N VAL A 45 10.11 16.94 -5.58
CA VAL A 45 11.21 16.58 -4.67
C VAL A 45 12.48 16.35 -5.49
N LEU A 46 13.61 16.89 -5.05
CA LEU A 46 14.93 16.54 -5.59
C LEU A 46 15.50 15.37 -4.79
N VAL A 47 15.77 14.27 -5.47
CA VAL A 47 16.48 13.11 -4.92
C VAL A 47 17.91 13.15 -5.45
N ILE A 48 18.90 13.16 -4.57
CA ILE A 48 20.32 13.15 -4.95
C ILE A 48 20.95 11.86 -4.46
N THR A 49 21.58 11.14 -5.38
CA THR A 49 22.37 9.94 -5.10
C THR A 49 23.78 10.08 -5.65
N ALA A 50 24.75 9.40 -5.03
CA ALA A 50 26.08 9.29 -5.61
C ALA A 50 26.05 8.45 -6.88
N GLU A 51 25.44 7.27 -6.82
CA GLU A 51 25.39 6.26 -7.89
C GLU A 51 23.98 5.64 -8.01
N THR A 52 23.66 5.05 -9.14
CA THR A 52 22.33 4.47 -9.43
C THR A 52 22.04 3.15 -8.71
N ASN A 53 23.07 2.47 -8.21
CA ASN A 53 22.97 1.18 -7.53
C ASN A 53 22.86 1.29 -6.00
N ASP A 54 22.54 2.46 -5.47
CA ASP A 54 22.30 2.69 -4.05
C ASP A 54 20.95 2.11 -3.62
N TYR A 55 20.91 1.18 -2.68
CA TYR A 55 19.67 0.58 -2.15
C TYR A 55 18.72 1.61 -1.51
N SER A 56 19.27 2.69 -0.94
CA SER A 56 18.47 3.79 -0.42
C SER A 56 17.69 4.50 -1.53
N LEU A 57 18.25 4.58 -2.75
CA LEU A 57 17.57 5.17 -3.91
C LEU A 57 16.30 4.41 -4.27
N ASP A 58 16.36 3.08 -4.28
CA ASP A 58 15.18 2.24 -4.57
C ASP A 58 14.10 2.41 -3.49
N SER A 59 14.48 2.48 -2.23
CA SER A 59 13.58 2.73 -1.11
C SER A 59 12.93 4.13 -1.18
N ILE A 60 13.68 5.17 -1.57
CA ILE A 60 13.16 6.53 -1.78
C ILE A 60 12.17 6.56 -2.95
N ARG A 61 12.54 5.94 -4.08
CA ARG A 61 11.66 5.84 -5.25
C ARG A 61 10.36 5.14 -4.89
N GLU A 62 10.44 4.00 -4.22
CA GLU A 62 9.27 3.25 -3.77
C GLU A 62 8.32 4.14 -2.93
N ALA A 63 8.86 4.88 -1.96
CA ALA A 63 8.08 5.78 -1.12
C ALA A 63 7.37 6.87 -1.93
N LEU A 64 8.08 7.50 -2.86
CA LEU A 64 7.55 8.59 -3.70
C LEU A 64 6.56 8.07 -4.74
N ASP A 65 6.85 6.91 -5.34
CA ASP A 65 6.02 6.30 -6.39
C ASP A 65 4.68 5.79 -5.82
N PHE A 66 4.66 5.15 -4.64
CA PHE A 66 3.40 4.74 -4.01
C PHE A 66 2.52 5.93 -3.63
N ILE A 67 3.11 7.00 -3.09
CA ILE A 67 2.39 8.23 -2.77
C ILE A 67 1.96 8.96 -4.06
N GLY A 68 2.77 8.89 -5.12
CA GLY A 68 2.57 9.62 -6.37
C GLY A 68 3.13 11.05 -6.32
N THR A 69 4.12 11.32 -5.47
CA THR A 69 4.76 12.63 -5.38
C THR A 69 5.77 12.79 -6.52
N PRO A 70 5.69 13.85 -7.34
CA PRO A 70 6.66 14.10 -8.40
C PRO A 70 8.06 14.33 -7.84
N TYR A 71 9.06 13.76 -8.49
CA TYR A 71 10.46 13.93 -8.10
C TYR A 71 11.40 13.88 -9.30
N HIS A 72 12.61 14.39 -9.11
CA HIS A 72 13.74 14.30 -10.04
C HIS A 72 14.93 13.64 -9.35
N VAL A 73 15.55 12.66 -10.02
CA VAL A 73 16.77 12.01 -9.51
C VAL A 73 17.99 12.64 -10.17
N HIS A 74 18.89 13.17 -9.35
CA HIS A 74 20.20 13.65 -9.76
C HIS A 74 21.26 12.63 -9.32
N VAL A 75 21.90 11.98 -10.30
CA VAL A 75 23.02 11.06 -10.08
C VAL A 75 24.32 11.84 -10.18
N ALA A 76 24.96 12.11 -9.03
CA ALA A 76 26.05 13.07 -8.95
C ALA A 76 27.32 12.61 -9.71
N THR A 77 27.66 11.31 -9.69
CA THR A 77 28.83 10.78 -10.41
C THR A 77 28.65 10.77 -11.93
N GLU A 78 27.39 10.72 -12.41
CA GLU A 78 27.08 10.81 -13.85
C GLU A 78 27.03 12.25 -14.35
N ASN A 79 26.82 13.22 -13.44
CA ASN A 79 26.65 14.63 -13.75
C ASN A 79 27.55 15.52 -12.87
N PRO A 80 28.87 15.30 -12.81
CA PRO A 80 29.75 15.99 -11.89
C PRO A 80 29.80 17.50 -12.21
N GLY A 81 29.64 18.33 -11.16
CA GLY A 81 29.69 19.79 -11.25
C GLY A 81 28.41 20.43 -11.85
N SER A 82 27.36 19.65 -12.11
CA SER A 82 26.16 20.15 -12.75
C SER A 82 25.07 20.65 -11.80
N LEU A 83 25.18 20.36 -10.49
CA LEU A 83 24.23 20.86 -9.50
C LEU A 83 24.55 22.33 -9.14
N ALA A 84 24.03 23.24 -9.93
CA ALA A 84 24.27 24.68 -9.80
C ALA A 84 22.96 25.45 -9.50
N SER A 85 23.08 26.73 -9.23
CA SER A 85 21.91 27.56 -8.89
C SER A 85 20.83 27.56 -9.97
N ASP A 86 21.21 27.56 -11.24
CA ASP A 86 20.31 27.56 -12.38
C ASP A 86 19.62 26.20 -12.66
N THR A 87 20.18 25.11 -12.15
CA THR A 87 19.54 23.79 -12.17
C THR A 87 18.56 23.57 -11.00
N LEU A 88 18.62 24.41 -9.98
CA LEU A 88 17.76 24.37 -8.79
C LEU A 88 16.62 25.38 -8.87
N ARG A 89 16.82 26.52 -9.56
CA ARG A 89 15.85 27.62 -9.63
C ARG A 89 15.95 28.45 -10.90
N SER A 90 14.89 29.21 -11.17
CA SER A 90 14.88 30.30 -12.15
C SER A 90 14.38 31.58 -11.46
N GLY A 91 15.28 32.51 -11.18
CA GLY A 91 14.96 33.75 -10.45
C GLY A 91 14.40 33.44 -9.05
N THR A 92 13.17 33.82 -8.79
CA THR A 92 12.46 33.61 -7.52
C THR A 92 11.64 32.30 -7.48
N ARG A 93 11.68 31.48 -8.55
CA ARG A 93 11.01 30.16 -8.59
C ARG A 93 12.03 29.05 -8.32
N GLY A 94 11.84 28.32 -7.24
CA GLY A 94 12.53 27.08 -6.92
C GLY A 94 11.82 25.87 -7.56
N PHE A 95 12.60 24.91 -8.03
CA PHE A 95 12.04 23.75 -8.73
C PHE A 95 11.69 22.59 -7.78
N TYR A 96 12.10 22.67 -6.51
CA TYR A 96 11.95 21.58 -5.54
C TYR A 96 11.54 22.10 -4.17
N GLN A 97 10.45 21.57 -3.62
CA GLN A 97 9.98 21.91 -2.27
C GLN A 97 10.79 21.25 -1.15
N GLY A 98 11.51 20.17 -1.47
CA GLY A 98 12.34 19.42 -0.54
C GLY A 98 13.43 18.65 -1.25
N VAL A 99 14.43 18.23 -0.48
CA VAL A 99 15.60 17.50 -0.97
C VAL A 99 15.76 16.21 -0.17
N ILE A 100 15.99 15.11 -0.84
CA ILE A 100 16.29 13.81 -0.23
C ILE A 100 17.67 13.36 -0.73
N LEU A 101 18.58 13.08 0.19
CA LEU A 101 19.86 12.46 -0.12
C LEU A 101 19.80 10.98 0.23
N THR A 102 20.32 10.11 -0.63
CA THR A 102 20.45 8.67 -0.34
C THR A 102 21.37 8.44 0.84
N SER A 103 22.48 9.20 0.93
CA SER A 103 23.33 9.28 2.11
C SER A 103 23.75 10.73 2.39
N ASP A 104 24.06 11.03 3.63
CA ASP A 104 24.37 12.40 4.11
C ASP A 104 25.55 13.06 3.40
N SER A 105 26.59 12.29 3.08
CA SER A 105 27.82 12.75 2.44
C SER A 105 27.89 12.43 0.95
N LEU A 106 26.95 11.64 0.42
CA LEU A 106 26.96 11.09 -0.95
C LEU A 106 28.32 10.49 -1.28
N ALA A 107 28.86 9.71 -0.33
CA ALA A 107 30.17 9.10 -0.46
C ALA A 107 30.18 8.00 -1.52
N TYR A 108 31.19 8.02 -2.38
CA TYR A 108 31.46 6.97 -3.36
C TYR A 108 32.93 6.67 -3.46
N THR A 109 33.28 5.56 -4.09
CA THR A 109 34.65 5.14 -4.30
C THR A 109 34.95 4.98 -5.79
N PRO A 110 35.83 5.81 -6.38
CA PRO A 110 36.18 5.72 -7.79
C PRO A 110 37.17 4.57 -8.10
N ASP A 111 37.75 3.95 -7.08
CA ASP A 111 38.87 3.00 -7.19
C ASP A 111 38.62 1.69 -6.43
N GLY A 112 37.35 1.32 -6.23
CA GLY A 112 36.98 0.05 -5.61
C GLY A 112 37.24 -0.03 -4.10
N GLY A 113 37.22 1.08 -3.42
CA GLY A 113 37.31 1.17 -1.95
C GLY A 113 38.65 1.66 -1.40
N ALA A 114 39.62 2.00 -2.26
CA ALA A 114 40.88 2.55 -1.80
C ALA A 114 40.77 4.00 -1.33
N THR A 115 39.90 4.80 -1.98
CA THR A 115 39.58 6.18 -1.57
C THR A 115 38.07 6.39 -1.51
N TRP A 116 37.61 7.25 -0.62
CA TRP A 116 36.22 7.67 -0.48
C TRP A 116 36.14 9.19 -0.56
N MET A 117 35.20 9.67 -1.36
CA MET A 117 34.98 11.09 -1.56
C MET A 117 33.50 11.40 -1.74
N SER A 118 33.11 12.67 -1.51
CA SER A 118 31.77 13.11 -1.84
C SER A 118 31.58 13.20 -3.35
N ALA A 119 30.44 12.74 -3.85
CA ALA A 119 30.07 12.86 -5.26
C ALA A 119 29.73 14.30 -5.66
N LEU A 120 29.38 15.17 -4.70
CA LEU A 120 29.22 16.61 -4.93
C LEU A 120 30.49 17.36 -4.58
N THR A 121 30.85 18.35 -5.40
CA THR A 121 31.93 19.31 -5.16
C THR A 121 31.52 20.28 -4.05
N PRO A 122 32.50 20.99 -3.42
CA PRO A 122 32.19 22.05 -2.45
C PRO A 122 31.27 23.16 -3.02
N ALA A 123 31.38 23.46 -4.32
CA ALA A 123 30.53 24.44 -4.98
C ALA A 123 29.07 23.98 -5.11
N GLU A 124 28.86 22.70 -5.41
CA GLU A 124 27.52 22.09 -5.47
C GLU A 124 26.87 22.02 -4.09
N TRP A 125 27.63 21.64 -3.04
CA TRP A 125 27.15 21.70 -1.68
C TRP A 125 26.74 23.11 -1.25
N ALA A 126 27.53 24.11 -1.65
CA ALA A 126 27.21 25.52 -1.36
C ALA A 126 25.97 25.99 -2.10
N ALA A 127 25.79 25.59 -3.37
CA ALA A 127 24.59 25.92 -4.17
C ALA A 127 23.33 25.26 -3.58
N LEU A 128 23.42 24.00 -3.15
CA LEU A 128 22.32 23.29 -2.50
C LEU A 128 21.95 23.95 -1.15
N GLY A 129 22.95 24.25 -0.30
CA GLY A 129 22.72 24.91 0.98
C GLY A 129 22.11 26.30 0.83
N GLN A 130 22.54 27.09 -0.17
CA GLN A 130 21.94 28.39 -0.47
C GLN A 130 20.50 28.27 -0.97
N TYR A 131 20.20 27.25 -1.79
CA TYR A 131 18.85 26.93 -2.23
C TYR A 131 17.92 26.62 -1.04
N GLU A 132 18.38 25.78 -0.11
CA GLU A 132 17.63 25.44 1.10
C GLU A 132 17.30 26.66 1.95
N VAL A 133 18.22 27.62 2.06
CA VAL A 133 18.00 28.89 2.77
C VAL A 133 17.00 29.77 2.03
N ASP A 134 17.17 29.97 0.71
CA ASP A 134 16.38 30.91 -0.09
C ASP A 134 14.91 30.48 -0.23
N PHE A 135 14.68 29.18 -0.37
CA PHE A 135 13.36 28.61 -0.59
C PHE A 135 12.79 27.91 0.65
N GLY A 136 13.56 27.85 1.74
CA GLY A 136 13.18 27.12 2.95
C GLY A 136 12.99 25.63 2.71
N ALA A 137 13.61 25.05 1.66
CA ALA A 137 13.51 23.63 1.37
C ALA A 137 14.14 22.81 2.52
N ARG A 138 13.46 21.75 2.94
CA ARG A 138 13.97 20.81 3.95
C ARG A 138 14.82 19.75 3.30
N ARG A 139 15.87 19.29 4.00
CA ARG A 139 16.70 18.17 3.57
C ARG A 139 16.42 16.95 4.43
N LEU A 140 16.27 15.79 3.79
CA LEU A 140 16.20 14.49 4.42
C LEU A 140 17.42 13.65 4.00
N ASN A 141 18.26 13.26 4.96
CA ASN A 141 19.30 12.26 4.77
C ASN A 141 18.68 10.89 5.07
N TRP A 142 18.43 10.11 4.01
CA TRP A 142 17.74 8.83 4.11
C TRP A 142 18.55 7.79 4.88
N TYR A 143 19.86 7.90 4.79
CA TYR A 143 20.82 7.14 5.58
C TYR A 143 22.05 8.00 5.85
N ALA A 144 22.66 7.87 7.02
CA ALA A 144 23.80 8.69 7.38
C ALA A 144 24.85 7.94 8.21
N TYR A 145 26.13 8.24 7.94
CA TYR A 145 27.18 8.15 8.92
C TYR A 145 27.21 9.47 9.68
N PRO A 146 26.45 9.60 10.79
CA PRO A 146 26.10 10.90 11.33
C PRO A 146 27.32 11.62 11.97
N GLY A 147 27.30 12.94 11.88
CA GLY A 147 28.35 13.80 12.46
C GLY A 147 27.84 15.21 12.77
N PRO A 148 28.75 16.14 13.12
CA PRO A 148 28.38 17.49 13.52
C PRO A 148 27.59 18.27 12.47
N ASP A 149 27.84 18.04 11.19
CA ASP A 149 27.11 18.67 10.07
C ASP A 149 25.64 18.24 9.98
N GLN A 150 25.29 17.11 10.59
CA GLN A 150 23.90 16.62 10.71
C GLN A 150 23.31 16.82 12.12
N GLY A 151 24.10 17.43 13.04
CA GLY A 151 23.70 17.68 14.41
C GLY A 151 23.98 16.53 15.39
N PHE A 152 24.87 15.61 15.06
CA PHE A 152 25.25 14.50 15.91
C PHE A 152 26.69 14.58 16.37
N ASN A 153 26.99 13.99 17.51
CA ASN A 153 28.36 13.59 17.82
C ASN A 153 28.77 12.46 16.87
N TRP A 154 30.06 12.29 16.64
CA TRP A 154 30.55 11.18 15.85
C TRP A 154 30.07 9.85 16.45
N PRO A 155 29.74 8.84 15.63
CA PRO A 155 29.28 7.55 16.10
C PRO A 155 30.29 6.89 17.06
N THR A 156 29.78 6.35 18.15
CA THR A 156 30.59 5.56 19.11
C THR A 156 30.70 4.10 18.72
N GLY A 157 29.90 3.67 17.75
CA GLY A 157 29.85 2.32 17.21
C GLY A 157 28.81 2.15 16.13
N SER A 158 28.72 0.93 15.63
CA SER A 158 27.69 0.50 14.68
C SER A 158 27.22 -0.90 15.03
N LEU A 159 26.04 -1.26 14.55
CA LEU A 159 25.40 -2.54 14.84
C LEU A 159 24.69 -3.07 13.60
N ASP A 160 24.91 -4.35 13.30
CA ASP A 160 24.03 -5.15 12.44
C ASP A 160 22.87 -5.69 13.30
N THR A 161 21.64 -5.32 12.96
CA THR A 161 20.45 -5.70 13.75
C THR A 161 19.83 -7.02 13.31
N THR A 162 20.43 -7.74 12.37
CA THR A 162 19.98 -9.07 11.94
C THR A 162 19.96 -10.04 13.13
N GLY A 163 18.77 -10.55 13.45
CA GLY A 163 18.55 -11.45 14.59
C GLY A 163 18.68 -10.80 15.98
N ASN A 164 18.98 -9.49 16.06
CA ASN A 164 19.06 -8.74 17.31
C ASN A 164 18.52 -7.30 17.13
N PRO A 165 17.19 -7.13 17.01
CA PRO A 165 16.57 -5.86 16.70
C PRO A 165 16.75 -4.83 17.82
N ILE A 166 16.85 -3.55 17.43
CA ILE A 166 16.76 -2.40 18.35
C ILE A 166 15.26 -2.10 18.55
N ASN A 167 14.77 -2.22 19.78
CA ASN A 167 13.43 -1.77 20.15
C ASN A 167 13.47 -0.26 20.43
N ALA A 168 13.37 0.54 19.38
CA ALA A 168 13.44 1.98 19.44
C ALA A 168 12.17 2.59 20.07
N ARG A 169 12.29 3.81 20.59
CA ARG A 169 11.20 4.56 21.23
C ARG A 169 11.04 5.93 20.60
N TRP A 170 9.81 6.29 20.37
CA TRP A 170 9.43 7.63 19.95
C TRP A 170 9.56 8.61 21.11
N THR A 171 10.14 9.77 20.83
CA THR A 171 10.08 10.93 21.74
C THR A 171 8.77 11.69 21.53
N MET A 172 8.47 12.67 22.39
CA MET A 172 7.31 13.57 22.17
C MET A 172 7.42 14.34 20.86
N GLU A 173 8.62 14.79 20.49
CA GLU A 173 8.89 15.48 19.23
C GLU A 173 8.62 14.56 18.03
N GLY A 174 9.09 13.31 18.09
CA GLY A 174 8.82 12.30 17.06
C GLY A 174 7.36 11.97 16.95
N ALA A 175 6.68 11.72 18.06
CA ALA A 175 5.25 11.43 18.09
C ALA A 175 4.40 12.55 17.46
N GLY A 176 4.78 13.81 17.67
CA GLY A 176 4.11 14.98 17.08
C GLY A 176 4.26 15.06 15.55
N ASN A 177 5.32 14.49 14.99
CA ASN A 177 5.56 14.48 13.54
C ASN A 177 5.01 13.22 12.84
N PHE A 178 4.85 12.12 13.57
CA PHE A 178 4.36 10.83 13.06
C PHE A 178 3.00 10.46 13.67
N VAL A 179 2.05 11.38 13.64
CA VAL A 179 0.71 11.26 14.28
C VAL A 179 -0.12 10.09 13.77
N TYR A 180 0.21 9.55 12.61
CA TYR A 180 -0.45 8.38 12.04
C TYR A 180 0.06 7.06 12.65
N LEU A 181 1.19 7.08 13.36
CA LEU A 181 1.76 5.90 14.00
C LEU A 181 1.25 5.74 15.44
N ASN A 182 1.22 4.50 15.87
CA ASN A 182 1.01 4.14 17.27
C ASN A 182 2.32 4.29 18.06
N THR A 183 2.69 5.54 18.34
CA THR A 183 3.96 5.93 18.95
C THR A 183 4.11 5.53 20.42
N GLN A 184 3.07 4.94 21.04
CA GLN A 184 3.16 4.35 22.38
C GLN A 184 3.89 2.99 22.37
N ASN A 185 3.89 2.31 21.22
CA ASN A 185 4.59 1.06 21.04
C ASN A 185 6.07 1.30 20.74
N THR A 186 6.89 0.30 21.03
CA THR A 186 8.28 0.27 20.56
C THR A 186 8.29 0.04 19.05
N TYR A 187 9.28 0.61 18.41
CA TYR A 187 9.50 0.49 16.98
C TYR A 187 10.71 -0.42 16.72
N PRO A 188 10.54 -1.65 16.23
CA PRO A 188 11.64 -2.56 15.97
C PRO A 188 12.43 -2.10 14.75
N ILE A 189 13.74 -1.97 14.90
CA ILE A 189 14.70 -1.75 13.81
C ILE A 189 15.50 -3.03 13.67
N GLU A 190 15.26 -3.75 12.59
CA GLU A 190 15.82 -5.08 12.36
C GLU A 190 16.29 -5.26 10.91
N ASN A 191 17.23 -6.18 10.72
CA ASN A 191 17.80 -6.50 9.41
C ASN A 191 18.42 -5.29 8.69
N VAL A 192 19.04 -4.38 9.46
CA VAL A 192 19.67 -3.15 8.97
C VAL A 192 20.97 -2.89 9.68
N TRP A 193 21.84 -2.12 9.02
CA TRP A 193 23.03 -1.53 9.65
C TRP A 193 22.67 -0.21 10.29
N VAL A 194 23.08 0.00 11.55
CA VAL A 194 22.78 1.19 12.36
C VAL A 194 24.08 1.83 12.86
N TYR A 195 24.19 3.15 12.74
CA TYR A 195 25.22 3.91 13.44
C TYR A 195 24.67 4.48 14.74
N LEU A 196 25.44 4.29 15.83
CA LEU A 196 25.06 4.68 17.18
C LEU A 196 25.71 6.04 17.54
N ALA A 197 24.91 7.09 17.54
CA ALA A 197 25.38 8.46 17.77
C ALA A 197 24.40 9.22 18.67
N THR A 198 24.93 10.11 19.51
CA THR A 198 24.15 11.00 20.38
C THR A 198 23.91 12.35 19.72
N PRO A 199 22.84 13.10 20.07
CA PRO A 199 22.64 14.45 19.58
C PRO A 199 23.79 15.38 20.01
N LEU A 200 24.21 16.32 19.13
CA LEU A 200 25.31 17.22 19.35
C LEU A 200 24.94 18.31 20.37
N ASP A 201 23.77 18.88 20.27
CA ASP A 201 23.30 20.02 21.05
C ASP A 201 21.75 20.06 21.13
N ALA A 202 21.22 21.09 21.80
CA ALA A 202 19.78 21.27 22.01
C ALA A 202 19.00 21.65 20.73
N ASP A 203 19.66 22.07 19.65
CA ASP A 203 19.05 22.39 18.37
C ASP A 203 18.79 21.11 17.53
N THR A 204 19.35 19.98 17.96
CA THR A 204 19.11 18.66 17.43
C THR A 204 17.97 17.99 18.19
N LYS A 205 16.80 17.91 17.57
CA LYS A 205 15.59 17.29 18.16
C LYS A 205 15.55 15.82 17.80
N VAL A 206 15.72 14.95 18.80
CA VAL A 206 15.64 13.50 18.62
C VAL A 206 14.17 13.10 18.49
N TRP A 207 13.84 12.31 17.47
CA TRP A 207 12.49 11.80 17.23
C TRP A 207 12.36 10.31 17.56
N LEU A 208 13.40 9.54 17.24
CA LEU A 208 13.48 8.12 17.53
C LEU A 208 14.82 7.83 18.23
N THR A 209 14.77 7.07 19.32
CA THR A 209 15.96 6.76 20.13
C THR A 209 16.00 5.28 20.52
N ASP A 210 17.20 4.75 20.74
CA ASP A 210 17.38 3.46 21.38
C ASP A 210 17.26 3.57 22.93
N ASN A 211 17.43 2.44 23.63
CA ASN A 211 17.39 2.45 25.10
C ASN A 211 18.67 3.02 25.77
N ASN A 212 19.70 3.35 24.98
CA ASN A 212 21.01 3.84 25.45
C ASN A 212 21.20 5.34 25.19
N GLY A 213 20.17 6.03 24.66
CA GLY A 213 20.20 7.46 24.36
C GLY A 213 20.82 7.82 23.02
N ASN A 214 21.09 6.84 22.13
CA ASN A 214 21.46 7.13 20.75
C ASN A 214 20.26 7.66 19.97
N ALA A 215 20.47 8.64 19.12
CA ALA A 215 19.46 9.17 18.21
C ALA A 215 19.48 8.38 16.90
N LEU A 216 18.34 7.78 16.57
CA LEU A 216 18.16 6.96 15.35
C LEU A 216 17.48 7.75 14.23
N LEU A 217 16.68 8.74 14.61
CA LEU A 217 16.08 9.72 13.71
C LEU A 217 16.06 11.05 14.44
N ALA A 218 16.66 12.10 13.87
CA ALA A 218 16.71 13.41 14.51
C ALA A 218 16.70 14.56 13.49
N ALA A 219 16.06 15.66 13.87
CA ALA A 219 15.98 16.90 13.08
C ALA A 219 16.88 17.97 13.66
N LYS A 220 17.77 18.54 12.83
CA LYS A 220 18.63 19.68 13.15
C LYS A 220 18.10 20.95 12.51
N SER A 221 18.00 22.01 13.30
CA SER A 221 17.75 23.37 12.81
C SER A 221 19.04 24.17 12.87
N PHE A 222 19.42 24.83 11.78
CA PHE A 222 20.63 25.62 11.68
C PHE A 222 20.33 27.12 11.86
N PRO A 223 21.32 27.91 12.30
CA PRO A 223 21.14 29.36 12.50
C PRO A 223 20.78 30.13 11.22
N ASP A 224 21.14 29.60 10.04
CA ASP A 224 20.79 30.15 8.72
C ASP A 224 19.37 29.83 8.27
N GLY A 225 18.65 29.00 9.03
CA GLY A 225 17.25 28.61 8.80
C GLY A 225 17.07 27.27 8.09
N ARG A 226 18.14 26.59 7.69
CA ARG A 226 18.03 25.22 7.14
C ARG A 226 17.53 24.24 8.18
N GLN A 227 16.81 23.24 7.70
CA GLN A 227 16.34 22.12 8.51
C GLN A 227 16.72 20.80 7.84
N VAL A 228 17.38 19.93 8.59
CA VAL A 228 17.85 18.63 8.12
C VAL A 228 17.33 17.53 9.03
N LEU A 229 16.64 16.55 8.47
CA LEU A 229 16.23 15.31 9.16
C LEU A 229 17.19 14.21 8.76
N THR A 230 17.73 13.51 9.73
CA THR A 230 18.73 12.46 9.50
C THR A 230 18.34 11.16 10.16
N LYS A 231 18.35 10.07 9.37
CA LYS A 231 18.17 8.70 9.82
C LYS A 231 19.53 7.99 9.85
N THR A 232 19.83 7.28 10.94
CA THR A 232 21.16 6.64 11.15
C THR A 232 21.19 5.15 10.85
N PHE A 233 20.13 4.62 10.28
CA PHE A 233 20.02 3.20 9.85
C PHE A 233 19.63 3.12 8.38
N ASP A 234 20.10 2.08 7.70
CA ASP A 234 19.85 1.87 6.27
C ASP A 234 18.40 1.48 5.96
N SER A 235 18.08 1.29 4.71
CA SER A 235 16.73 0.94 4.22
C SER A 235 16.80 0.13 2.94
N ALA A 236 15.86 -0.80 2.80
CA ALA A 236 15.59 -1.48 1.55
C ALA A 236 14.07 -1.64 1.35
N THR A 237 13.65 -1.86 0.11
CA THR A 237 12.23 -1.95 -0.28
C THR A 237 11.47 -3.11 0.40
N TRP A 238 12.19 -4.17 0.80
CA TRP A 238 11.61 -5.34 1.48
C TRP A 238 11.52 -5.18 3.01
N GLN A 239 12.10 -4.13 3.58
CA GLN A 239 12.14 -3.90 5.03
C GLN A 239 10.88 -3.21 5.53
N MET A 240 10.17 -3.84 6.46
CA MET A 240 8.94 -3.29 7.06
C MET A 240 9.22 -1.98 7.82
N ASN A 241 10.32 -1.92 8.58
CA ASN A 241 10.75 -0.72 9.29
C ASN A 241 11.01 0.49 8.37
N SER A 242 11.31 0.27 7.10
CA SER A 242 11.42 1.36 6.12
C SER A 242 10.04 1.85 5.68
N SER A 243 9.16 0.92 5.30
CA SER A 243 7.81 1.22 4.78
C SER A 243 6.93 1.96 5.80
N VAL A 244 7.06 1.63 7.09
CA VAL A 244 6.36 2.33 8.19
C VAL A 244 6.67 3.83 8.21
N LEU A 245 7.91 4.22 7.91
CA LEU A 245 8.35 5.61 7.99
C LEU A 245 8.06 6.43 6.73
N TYR A 246 7.83 5.81 5.58
CA TYR A 246 7.75 6.47 4.27
C TYR A 246 6.87 7.71 4.28
N HIS A 247 5.64 7.58 4.70
CA HIS A 247 4.70 8.70 4.70
C HIS A 247 5.18 9.85 5.59
N GLY A 248 5.63 9.59 6.80
CA GLY A 248 6.08 10.63 7.74
C GLY A 248 7.33 11.35 7.24
N LEU A 249 8.27 10.63 6.64
CA LEU A 249 9.49 11.21 6.06
C LEU A 249 9.14 12.13 4.87
N ILE A 250 8.31 11.67 3.94
CA ILE A 250 7.86 12.47 2.80
C ILE A 250 7.02 13.66 3.27
N ASN A 251 6.09 13.45 4.20
CA ASN A 251 5.27 14.51 4.78
C ASN A 251 6.14 15.61 5.44
N TRP A 252 7.21 15.22 6.13
CA TRP A 252 8.09 16.18 6.75
C TRP A 252 8.90 16.99 5.71
N VAL A 253 9.53 16.33 4.74
CA VAL A 253 10.36 17.01 3.73
C VAL A 253 9.56 17.94 2.84
N THR A 254 8.27 17.63 2.63
CA THR A 254 7.32 18.44 1.85
C THR A 254 6.49 19.42 2.70
N LYS A 255 6.76 19.49 4.01
CA LYS A 255 6.02 20.33 4.97
C LYS A 255 4.51 20.06 5.01
N GLY A 256 4.10 18.82 4.73
CA GLY A 256 2.71 18.40 4.74
C GLY A 256 1.89 18.75 3.49
N LEU A 257 2.52 19.34 2.48
CA LEU A 257 1.87 19.68 1.22
C LEU A 257 2.63 19.03 0.06
N PHE A 258 2.01 18.08 -0.61
CA PHE A 258 2.58 17.38 -1.76
C PHE A 258 1.49 16.99 -2.77
N LEU A 259 1.87 16.78 -4.02
CA LEU A 259 1.05 16.10 -5.00
C LEU A 259 1.09 14.60 -4.70
N GLY A 260 -0.06 13.95 -4.80
CA GLY A 260 -0.20 12.52 -4.50
C GLY A 260 -1.25 12.24 -3.42
N ASP A 261 -1.39 10.97 -3.06
CA ASP A 261 -2.35 10.48 -2.06
C ASP A 261 -1.72 9.35 -1.22
N ARG A 262 -2.10 9.26 0.05
CA ARG A 262 -1.66 8.18 0.95
C ARG A 262 -2.81 7.71 1.82
N ARG A 263 -3.25 6.49 1.56
CA ARG A 263 -4.26 5.78 2.35
C ARG A 263 -3.85 4.32 2.49
N THR A 264 -4.46 3.61 3.42
CA THR A 264 -4.27 2.19 3.58
C THR A 264 -5.51 1.46 3.10
N TYR A 265 -5.32 0.59 2.13
CA TYR A 265 -6.39 -0.21 1.55
C TYR A 265 -6.17 -1.68 1.88
N VAL A 266 -7.28 -2.40 2.09
CA VAL A 266 -7.30 -3.85 2.16
C VAL A 266 -8.58 -4.38 1.53
N THR A 267 -8.43 -5.28 0.58
CA THR A 267 -9.54 -5.96 -0.08
C THR A 267 -9.16 -7.43 -0.24
N ALA A 268 -9.99 -8.32 0.28
CA ALA A 268 -9.83 -9.75 0.15
C ALA A 268 -10.95 -10.31 -0.75
N GLN A 269 -10.57 -10.82 -1.90
CA GLN A 269 -11.47 -11.41 -2.89
C GLN A 269 -11.45 -12.93 -2.74
N ILE A 270 -12.64 -13.50 -2.53
CA ILE A 270 -12.86 -14.91 -2.28
C ILE A 270 -13.44 -15.53 -3.54
N ASP A 271 -12.64 -16.31 -4.25
CA ASP A 271 -13.04 -16.99 -5.49
C ASP A 271 -13.84 -18.26 -5.17
N ASP A 272 -14.57 -18.79 -6.17
CA ASP A 272 -15.32 -20.04 -6.18
C ASP A 272 -16.51 -20.12 -5.21
N VAL A 273 -17.02 -18.96 -4.78
CA VAL A 273 -18.16 -18.94 -3.85
C VAL A 273 -19.38 -19.67 -4.45
N PHE A 274 -19.94 -20.60 -3.69
CA PHE A 274 -20.99 -21.58 -3.98
C PHE A 274 -20.54 -22.84 -4.72
N LEU A 275 -19.31 -22.96 -5.22
CA LEU A 275 -18.76 -24.20 -5.78
C LEU A 275 -18.06 -25.05 -4.72
N ALA A 276 -17.79 -26.29 -5.05
CA ALA A 276 -16.86 -27.14 -4.31
C ALA A 276 -15.49 -27.08 -4.98
N ASP A 277 -14.44 -26.98 -4.17
CA ASP A 277 -13.04 -27.01 -4.61
C ASP A 277 -12.37 -28.31 -4.20
N ASP A 278 -11.44 -28.78 -5.03
CA ASP A 278 -10.55 -29.88 -4.69
C ASP A 278 -9.71 -29.52 -3.45
N ILE A 279 -9.48 -30.49 -2.55
CA ILE A 279 -8.67 -30.30 -1.36
C ILE A 279 -7.31 -31.01 -1.52
N TYR A 280 -6.24 -30.38 -1.07
CA TYR A 280 -4.85 -30.86 -1.20
C TYR A 280 -4.65 -32.30 -0.69
N THR A 281 -5.33 -32.67 0.39
CA THR A 281 -5.28 -34.02 0.96
C THR A 281 -6.22 -35.01 0.28
N GLY A 282 -6.96 -34.56 -0.72
CA GLY A 282 -7.97 -35.31 -1.49
C GLY A 282 -9.39 -35.04 -1.03
N GLY A 283 -10.32 -35.27 -1.95
CA GLY A 283 -11.73 -34.92 -1.80
C GLY A 283 -12.01 -33.49 -2.21
N GLU A 284 -13.25 -33.07 -1.98
CA GLU A 284 -13.75 -31.73 -2.31
C GLU A 284 -14.33 -31.07 -1.06
N TYR A 285 -14.30 -29.74 -1.02
CA TYR A 285 -14.94 -28.97 0.03
C TYR A 285 -15.76 -27.83 -0.56
N ARG A 286 -17.00 -27.69 -0.10
CA ARG A 286 -17.87 -26.56 -0.33
C ARG A 286 -18.32 -26.02 1.02
N GLN A 287 -18.27 -24.72 1.21
CA GLN A 287 -18.84 -24.08 2.40
C GLN A 287 -20.29 -24.48 2.64
N ASP A 288 -20.69 -24.55 3.89
CA ASP A 288 -22.07 -24.69 4.34
C ASP A 288 -22.58 -23.43 5.07
N ALA A 289 -23.81 -23.46 5.57
CA ALA A 289 -24.39 -22.35 6.30
C ALA A 289 -23.67 -22.08 7.65
N ALA A 290 -23.06 -23.09 8.26
CA ALA A 290 -22.31 -22.93 9.52
C ALA A 290 -21.00 -22.19 9.31
N ASP A 291 -20.25 -22.53 8.25
CA ASP A 291 -19.05 -21.78 7.83
C ASP A 291 -19.39 -20.33 7.54
N TRP A 292 -20.48 -20.12 6.79
CA TRP A 292 -20.93 -18.77 6.43
C TRP A 292 -21.29 -17.93 7.65
N GLN A 293 -21.96 -18.53 8.63
CA GLN A 293 -22.24 -17.86 9.91
C GLN A 293 -20.96 -17.56 10.70
N ALA A 294 -19.99 -18.48 10.70
CA ALA A 294 -18.69 -18.28 11.34
C ALA A 294 -17.95 -17.09 10.72
N VAL A 295 -17.95 -16.98 9.39
CA VAL A 295 -17.36 -15.82 8.67
C VAL A 295 -18.06 -14.51 9.01
N ILE A 296 -19.39 -14.48 9.06
CA ILE A 296 -20.15 -13.29 9.47
C ILE A 296 -19.79 -12.88 10.90
N ASN A 297 -19.74 -13.83 11.83
CA ASN A 297 -19.38 -13.56 13.21
C ASN A 297 -17.94 -13.03 13.32
N TRP A 298 -17.00 -13.64 12.60
CA TRP A 298 -15.63 -13.16 12.55
C TRP A 298 -15.55 -11.73 11.99
N GLN A 299 -16.19 -11.41 10.85
CA GLN A 299 -16.22 -10.05 10.29
C GLN A 299 -16.83 -9.04 11.28
N ASN A 300 -17.90 -9.42 11.99
CA ASN A 300 -18.52 -8.56 13.00
C ASN A 300 -17.56 -8.25 14.14
N ASN A 301 -16.78 -9.23 14.60
CA ASN A 301 -15.75 -9.04 15.62
C ASN A 301 -14.58 -8.22 15.07
N PHE A 302 -14.13 -8.52 13.86
CA PHE A 302 -13.03 -7.81 13.20
C PHE A 302 -13.36 -6.33 13.01
N ARG A 303 -14.60 -5.99 12.66
CA ARG A 303 -15.09 -4.60 12.54
C ARG A 303 -15.14 -3.83 13.89
N GLN A 304 -15.00 -4.50 15.04
CA GLN A 304 -14.81 -3.81 16.34
C GLN A 304 -13.38 -3.29 16.52
N ARG A 305 -12.42 -3.80 15.77
CA ARG A 305 -11.05 -3.28 15.76
C ARG A 305 -11.00 -1.94 15.01
N VAL A 306 -10.08 -1.08 15.39
CA VAL A 306 -9.87 0.20 14.69
C VAL A 306 -9.49 -0.05 13.24
N SER A 307 -8.54 -0.96 12.99
CA SER A 307 -8.06 -1.31 11.65
C SER A 307 -9.17 -1.90 10.77
N GLY A 308 -10.02 -2.77 11.33
CA GLY A 308 -11.03 -3.52 10.59
C GLY A 308 -12.38 -2.83 10.41
N SER A 309 -12.58 -1.60 10.89
CA SER A 309 -13.90 -0.98 11.05
C SER A 309 -14.75 -0.89 9.77
N ASN A 310 -14.12 -0.86 8.57
CA ASN A 310 -14.80 -0.83 7.27
C ASN A 310 -14.66 -2.13 6.48
N PHE A 311 -14.08 -3.17 7.08
CA PHE A 311 -13.73 -4.38 6.35
C PHE A 311 -14.95 -5.23 5.98
N ARG A 312 -14.99 -5.72 4.73
CA ARG A 312 -15.89 -6.77 4.23
C ARG A 312 -15.16 -7.59 3.17
N TYR A 313 -15.40 -8.89 3.17
CA TYR A 313 -14.94 -9.76 2.09
C TYR A 313 -15.69 -9.46 0.78
N ASP A 314 -14.98 -9.59 -0.35
CA ASP A 314 -15.53 -9.57 -1.70
C ASP A 314 -15.75 -11.02 -2.16
N MET A 315 -17.00 -11.43 -2.33
CA MET A 315 -17.39 -12.77 -2.71
C MET A 315 -17.52 -12.87 -4.24
N ALA A 316 -16.53 -13.49 -4.88
CA ALA A 316 -16.56 -13.77 -6.30
C ALA A 316 -17.32 -15.10 -6.54
N PHE A 317 -18.60 -14.99 -6.96
CA PHE A 317 -19.52 -16.10 -6.92
C PHE A 317 -19.82 -16.70 -8.29
N ASN A 318 -20.12 -18.00 -8.30
CA ASN A 318 -20.57 -18.77 -9.44
C ASN A 318 -22.03 -19.18 -9.25
N GLY A 319 -22.92 -18.64 -10.09
CA GLY A 319 -24.35 -18.85 -9.95
C GLY A 319 -24.79 -20.29 -10.14
N PHE A 320 -24.04 -21.12 -10.88
CA PHE A 320 -24.28 -22.54 -11.07
C PHE A 320 -24.42 -23.29 -9.75
N GLY A 321 -23.55 -23.03 -8.78
CA GLY A 321 -23.60 -23.67 -7.48
C GLY A 321 -24.88 -23.40 -6.66
N THR A 322 -25.68 -22.40 -7.07
CA THR A 322 -26.96 -22.06 -6.45
C THR A 322 -28.19 -22.60 -7.21
N ALA A 323 -27.97 -23.31 -8.31
CA ALA A 323 -29.04 -23.74 -9.24
C ALA A 323 -29.56 -25.16 -9.01
N GLY A 324 -29.27 -25.77 -7.85
CA GLY A 324 -29.71 -27.12 -7.48
C GLY A 324 -28.66 -28.21 -7.76
N GLU A 325 -27.41 -27.81 -8.04
CA GLU A 325 -26.27 -28.72 -8.19
C GLU A 325 -26.01 -29.49 -6.89
N TYR A 326 -26.14 -28.79 -5.76
CA TYR A 326 -25.94 -29.38 -4.43
C TYR A 326 -27.27 -29.63 -3.75
N ASN A 327 -27.44 -30.85 -3.18
CA ASN A 327 -28.67 -31.25 -2.49
C ASN A 327 -28.35 -32.20 -1.31
N PRO A 328 -28.58 -31.82 -0.06
CA PRO A 328 -29.19 -30.56 0.37
C PRO A 328 -28.28 -29.35 0.16
N ASP A 329 -28.85 -28.15 -0.02
CA ASP A 329 -28.17 -26.89 -0.10
C ASP A 329 -28.72 -25.94 0.99
N ASP A 330 -28.00 -25.76 2.07
CA ASP A 330 -28.32 -24.87 3.17
C ASP A 330 -27.60 -23.50 3.02
N LEU A 331 -26.48 -23.45 2.28
CA LEU A 331 -25.70 -22.24 2.06
C LEU A 331 -26.47 -21.19 1.24
N THR A 332 -26.99 -21.55 0.08
CA THR A 332 -27.64 -20.59 -0.84
C THR A 332 -28.79 -19.80 -0.19
N PRO A 333 -29.78 -20.43 0.49
CA PRO A 333 -30.86 -19.69 1.15
C PRO A 333 -30.33 -18.82 2.31
N TYR A 334 -29.28 -19.25 3.01
CA TYR A 334 -28.70 -18.49 4.10
C TYR A 334 -27.92 -17.27 3.57
N ALA A 335 -27.08 -17.45 2.57
CA ALA A 335 -26.33 -16.38 1.93
C ALA A 335 -27.26 -15.28 1.36
N LYS A 336 -28.41 -15.70 0.76
CA LYS A 336 -29.43 -14.77 0.27
C LYS A 336 -29.99 -13.86 1.38
N THR A 337 -30.14 -14.35 2.60
CA THR A 337 -30.68 -13.56 3.73
C THR A 337 -29.64 -12.67 4.40
N THR A 338 -28.37 -12.93 4.16
CA THR A 338 -27.21 -12.26 4.76
C THR A 338 -26.31 -11.58 3.73
N GLU A 339 -26.80 -11.38 2.50
CA GLU A 339 -26.04 -10.85 1.36
C GLU A 339 -25.35 -9.50 1.65
N ALA A 340 -25.99 -8.64 2.47
CA ALA A 340 -25.50 -7.33 2.82
C ALA A 340 -24.23 -7.33 3.72
N GLU A 341 -23.88 -8.50 4.28
CA GLU A 341 -22.64 -8.64 5.07
C GLU A 341 -21.38 -8.65 4.20
N PHE A 342 -21.54 -8.83 2.88
CA PHE A 342 -20.44 -9.00 1.92
C PHE A 342 -20.52 -7.99 0.78
N LYS A 343 -19.43 -7.87 0.03
CA LYS A 343 -19.41 -7.28 -1.32
C LYS A 343 -19.40 -8.41 -2.33
N TRP A 344 -19.99 -8.20 -3.51
CA TRP A 344 -20.23 -9.27 -4.47
C TRP A 344 -19.62 -8.96 -5.84
N ILE A 345 -18.95 -9.95 -6.43
CA ILE A 345 -18.29 -9.88 -7.73
C ILE A 345 -18.72 -11.08 -8.57
N SER A 346 -18.81 -10.93 -9.89
CA SER A 346 -19.04 -12.07 -10.79
C SER A 346 -17.78 -12.92 -10.90
N HIS A 347 -17.97 -14.27 -10.84
CA HIS A 347 -16.91 -15.24 -11.16
C HIS A 347 -17.33 -16.19 -12.29
N THR A 348 -18.17 -15.71 -13.23
CA THR A 348 -18.89 -16.46 -14.26
C THR A 348 -19.97 -17.40 -13.71
N TRP A 349 -20.78 -17.97 -14.61
CA TRP A 349 -21.84 -18.90 -14.21
C TRP A 349 -21.29 -20.23 -13.68
N SER A 350 -20.46 -20.95 -14.50
CA SER A 350 -20.04 -22.33 -14.25
C SER A 350 -18.54 -22.54 -14.06
N HIS A 351 -17.78 -21.47 -13.94
CA HIS A 351 -16.32 -21.49 -13.77
C HIS A 351 -15.54 -22.13 -14.93
N PRO A 352 -15.81 -21.79 -16.22
CA PRO A 352 -15.08 -22.37 -17.34
C PRO A 352 -13.72 -21.73 -17.55
N TYR A 353 -12.80 -22.45 -18.20
CA TYR A 353 -11.57 -21.83 -18.74
C TYR A 353 -11.93 -20.93 -19.93
N LEU A 354 -11.64 -19.63 -19.80
CA LEU A 354 -12.05 -18.60 -20.79
C LEU A 354 -11.07 -18.43 -21.95
N THR A 355 -9.90 -19.07 -21.90
CA THR A 355 -8.79 -18.85 -22.85
C THR A 355 -9.18 -19.10 -24.30
N SER A 356 -10.03 -20.09 -24.58
CA SER A 356 -10.45 -20.48 -25.93
C SER A 356 -11.96 -20.38 -26.17
N MET A 357 -12.72 -19.78 -25.26
CA MET A 357 -14.16 -19.61 -25.43
C MET A 357 -14.47 -18.58 -26.51
N THR A 358 -15.41 -18.92 -27.38
CA THR A 358 -15.95 -17.97 -28.37
C THR A 358 -16.84 -16.94 -27.70
N TYR A 359 -17.13 -15.83 -28.38
CA TYR A 359 -18.08 -14.80 -27.93
C TYR A 359 -19.44 -15.42 -27.52
N SER A 360 -19.97 -16.32 -28.37
CA SER A 360 -21.28 -16.97 -28.14
C SER A 360 -21.30 -17.94 -26.95
N GLN A 361 -20.16 -18.49 -26.56
CA GLN A 361 -20.01 -19.31 -25.36
C GLN A 361 -19.81 -18.44 -24.11
N SER A 362 -19.07 -17.35 -24.23
CA SER A 362 -18.74 -16.47 -23.11
C SER A 362 -19.93 -15.64 -22.63
N MET A 363 -20.76 -15.14 -23.55
CA MET A 363 -21.90 -14.28 -23.22
C MET A 363 -22.89 -14.93 -22.23
N PRO A 364 -23.34 -16.22 -22.41
CA PRO A 364 -24.20 -16.88 -21.44
C PRO A 364 -23.57 -17.00 -20.04
N GLU A 365 -22.27 -17.28 -19.93
CA GLU A 365 -21.57 -17.38 -18.66
C GLU A 365 -21.66 -16.09 -17.84
N ILE A 366 -21.61 -14.95 -18.52
CA ILE A 366 -21.69 -13.63 -17.88
C ILE A 366 -23.15 -13.27 -17.56
N VAL A 367 -24.05 -13.42 -18.56
CA VAL A 367 -25.43 -12.95 -18.43
C VAL A 367 -26.22 -13.79 -17.43
N GLN A 368 -26.03 -15.12 -17.41
CA GLN A 368 -26.73 -16.00 -16.43
C GLN A 368 -26.25 -15.68 -15.00
N ASN A 369 -24.96 -15.41 -14.81
CA ASN A 369 -24.44 -15.03 -13.50
C ASN A 369 -25.00 -13.67 -13.03
N ASN A 370 -25.08 -12.68 -13.94
CA ASN A 370 -25.72 -11.39 -13.67
C ASN A 370 -27.19 -11.54 -13.27
N GLN A 371 -27.94 -12.43 -13.97
CA GLN A 371 -29.32 -12.70 -13.64
C GLN A 371 -29.47 -13.37 -12.27
N LYS A 372 -28.57 -14.28 -11.94
CA LYS A 372 -28.53 -14.94 -10.65
C LYS A 372 -28.25 -13.96 -9.50
N ALA A 373 -27.37 -12.98 -9.70
CA ALA A 373 -27.15 -11.91 -8.73
C ALA A 373 -28.44 -11.15 -8.38
N VAL A 374 -29.27 -10.87 -9.38
CA VAL A 374 -30.58 -10.23 -9.17
C VAL A 374 -31.55 -11.17 -8.43
N GLU A 375 -31.61 -12.47 -8.77
CA GLU A 375 -32.46 -13.46 -8.09
C GLU A 375 -32.07 -13.65 -6.61
N LEU A 376 -30.78 -13.61 -6.33
CA LEU A 376 -30.25 -13.69 -4.96
C LEU A 376 -30.42 -12.37 -4.19
N GLY A 377 -30.69 -11.26 -4.88
CA GLY A 377 -30.90 -9.95 -4.28
C GLY A 377 -29.60 -9.28 -3.83
N LEU A 378 -28.46 -9.57 -4.47
CA LEU A 378 -27.13 -9.09 -4.10
C LEU A 378 -27.01 -7.58 -4.30
N THR A 379 -27.16 -6.80 -3.24
CA THR A 379 -27.31 -5.34 -3.31
C THR A 379 -26.01 -4.59 -3.63
N SER A 380 -24.85 -5.16 -3.30
CA SER A 380 -23.54 -4.58 -3.61
C SER A 380 -22.95 -5.09 -4.93
N TYR A 381 -23.67 -5.94 -5.65
CA TYR A 381 -23.22 -6.48 -6.93
C TYR A 381 -23.22 -5.42 -8.04
N SER A 382 -22.15 -5.38 -8.80
CA SER A 382 -22.02 -4.51 -9.98
C SER A 382 -21.70 -5.35 -11.21
N ILE A 383 -22.50 -5.18 -12.29
CA ILE A 383 -22.24 -5.82 -13.58
C ILE A 383 -20.92 -5.39 -14.24
N LYS A 384 -20.28 -4.34 -13.72
CA LYS A 384 -18.99 -3.88 -14.22
C LYS A 384 -17.82 -4.76 -13.77
N ASN A 385 -18.01 -5.55 -12.72
CA ASN A 385 -16.97 -6.26 -11.99
C ASN A 385 -16.95 -7.74 -12.29
N MET A 386 -15.77 -8.29 -12.58
CA MET A 386 -15.57 -9.72 -12.69
C MET A 386 -14.16 -10.12 -12.26
N VAL A 387 -14.09 -11.25 -11.58
CA VAL A 387 -12.87 -12.08 -11.46
C VAL A 387 -13.04 -13.22 -12.46
N THR A 388 -12.08 -13.40 -13.35
CA THR A 388 -12.16 -14.50 -14.34
C THR A 388 -11.67 -15.80 -13.73
N PRO A 389 -12.34 -16.94 -13.97
CA PRO A 389 -11.88 -18.25 -13.51
C PRO A 389 -10.42 -18.52 -13.84
N ASN A 390 -9.63 -18.93 -12.83
CA ASN A 390 -8.19 -19.19 -12.96
C ASN A 390 -7.39 -18.04 -13.61
N ILE A 391 -7.90 -16.80 -13.53
CA ILE A 391 -7.33 -15.61 -14.24
C ILE A 391 -7.15 -15.87 -15.74
N THR A 392 -8.03 -16.65 -16.34
CA THR A 392 -8.01 -16.98 -17.78
C THR A 392 -8.83 -15.99 -18.62
N GLY A 393 -8.60 -15.97 -19.93
CA GLY A 393 -9.37 -15.15 -20.87
C GLY A 393 -8.92 -13.71 -21.02
N LEU A 394 -7.96 -13.22 -20.23
CA LEU A 394 -7.46 -11.83 -20.31
C LEU A 394 -6.81 -11.47 -21.66
N GLU A 395 -6.45 -12.49 -22.45
CA GLU A 395 -5.87 -12.37 -23.78
C GLU A 395 -6.79 -12.95 -24.89
N ASN A 396 -8.04 -13.31 -24.55
CA ASN A 396 -9.02 -13.84 -25.50
C ASN A 396 -9.95 -12.73 -26.01
N PRO A 397 -9.81 -12.24 -27.26
CA PRO A 397 -10.63 -11.15 -27.78
C PRO A 397 -12.14 -11.49 -27.83
N ASP A 398 -12.52 -12.76 -28.06
CA ASP A 398 -13.91 -13.19 -28.10
C ASP A 398 -14.58 -13.06 -26.73
N PHE A 399 -13.90 -13.55 -25.69
CA PHE A 399 -14.37 -13.38 -24.31
C PHE A 399 -14.41 -11.90 -23.91
N LEU A 400 -13.35 -11.15 -24.20
CA LEU A 400 -13.24 -9.75 -23.81
C LEU A 400 -14.31 -8.87 -24.48
N ASN A 401 -14.64 -9.12 -25.75
CA ASN A 401 -15.73 -8.43 -26.43
C ASN A 401 -17.09 -8.80 -25.81
N ALA A 402 -17.32 -10.09 -25.49
CA ALA A 402 -18.55 -10.51 -24.80
C ALA A 402 -18.65 -9.84 -23.41
N ALA A 403 -17.55 -9.80 -22.66
CA ALA A 403 -17.48 -9.15 -21.36
C ALA A 403 -17.78 -7.64 -21.46
N TYR A 404 -17.16 -6.95 -22.41
CA TYR A 404 -17.39 -5.52 -22.62
C TYR A 404 -18.84 -5.21 -22.99
N ASP A 405 -19.44 -5.99 -23.92
CA ASP A 405 -20.82 -5.83 -24.36
C ASP A 405 -21.82 -6.17 -23.26
N ALA A 406 -21.49 -7.11 -22.37
CA ALA A 406 -22.28 -7.45 -21.19
C ALA A 406 -22.16 -6.40 -20.05
N GLY A 407 -21.29 -5.40 -20.18
CA GLY A 407 -21.15 -4.30 -19.23
C GLY A 407 -19.92 -4.36 -18.33
N ILE A 408 -19.07 -5.40 -18.43
CA ILE A 408 -17.83 -5.51 -17.66
C ILE A 408 -16.88 -4.35 -18.03
N ARG A 409 -16.28 -3.74 -17.03
CA ARG A 409 -15.29 -2.67 -17.16
C ARG A 409 -14.05 -2.92 -16.34
N TYR A 410 -14.13 -3.77 -15.32
CA TYR A 410 -13.06 -4.07 -14.39
C TYR A 410 -12.88 -5.59 -14.28
N LEU A 411 -11.68 -6.06 -14.67
CA LEU A 411 -11.17 -7.40 -14.43
C LEU A 411 -10.01 -7.31 -13.45
N VAL A 412 -9.53 -8.45 -12.97
CA VAL A 412 -8.32 -8.53 -12.15
C VAL A 412 -7.23 -9.32 -12.86
N THR A 413 -5.96 -9.08 -12.48
CA THR A 413 -4.82 -9.87 -12.94
C THR A 413 -4.26 -10.72 -11.80
N ASP A 414 -3.15 -11.41 -12.05
CA ASP A 414 -2.34 -12.09 -11.04
C ASP A 414 -0.92 -11.54 -11.10
N THR A 415 -0.51 -10.76 -10.10
CA THR A 415 0.81 -10.12 -10.06
C THR A 415 1.97 -11.10 -9.84
N SER A 416 1.71 -12.38 -9.55
CA SER A 416 2.73 -13.42 -9.57
C SER A 416 3.26 -13.66 -11.00
N ILE A 417 2.43 -13.38 -12.02
CA ILE A 417 2.76 -13.46 -13.44
C ILE A 417 3.41 -12.13 -13.89
N PRO A 418 4.68 -12.13 -14.35
CA PRO A 418 5.38 -10.87 -14.69
C PRO A 418 4.67 -9.98 -15.71
N SER A 419 4.03 -10.56 -16.75
CA SER A 419 3.27 -9.80 -17.76
C SER A 419 1.97 -9.17 -17.25
N HIS A 420 1.50 -9.56 -16.07
CA HIS A 420 0.29 -9.07 -15.43
C HIS A 420 0.56 -7.99 -14.37
N ARG A 421 1.82 -7.53 -14.26
CA ARG A 421 2.22 -6.47 -13.34
C ARG A 421 2.01 -5.10 -13.95
N PRO A 422 1.60 -4.09 -13.18
CA PRO A 422 1.46 -2.72 -13.66
C PRO A 422 2.83 -2.08 -13.91
N ALA A 423 2.85 -0.99 -14.67
CA ALA A 423 4.07 -0.23 -14.94
C ALA A 423 4.64 0.46 -13.68
N GLY A 424 3.80 0.76 -12.70
CA GLY A 424 4.19 1.34 -11.41
C GLY A 424 3.12 1.13 -10.35
N PRO A 425 3.38 1.51 -9.09
CA PRO A 425 2.47 1.29 -7.98
C PRO A 425 1.10 1.93 -8.19
N ASN A 426 0.07 1.24 -7.76
CA ASN A 426 -1.31 1.70 -7.77
C ASN A 426 -1.87 2.02 -9.17
N GLN A 427 -1.24 1.55 -10.24
CA GLN A 427 -1.67 1.71 -11.62
C GLN A 427 -2.51 0.51 -12.07
N GLY A 428 -3.53 0.78 -12.90
CA GLY A 428 -4.26 -0.25 -13.63
C GLY A 428 -3.63 -0.54 -14.99
N ILE A 429 -3.97 -1.69 -15.55
CA ILE A 429 -3.52 -2.13 -16.87
C ILE A 429 -4.72 -2.07 -17.82
N PRO A 430 -4.80 -1.11 -18.78
CA PRO A 430 -5.82 -1.18 -19.83
C PRO A 430 -5.64 -2.51 -20.60
N ASN A 431 -6.75 -3.24 -20.81
CA ASN A 431 -6.64 -4.51 -21.53
C ASN A 431 -6.13 -4.29 -22.96
N TRP A 432 -5.20 -5.13 -23.39
CA TRP A 432 -4.49 -4.98 -24.67
C TRP A 432 -5.40 -5.12 -25.90
N PHE A 433 -6.47 -5.90 -25.82
CA PHE A 433 -7.41 -6.17 -26.92
C PHE A 433 -8.65 -5.28 -26.83
N VAL A 434 -9.15 -5.02 -25.62
CA VAL A 434 -10.32 -4.20 -25.36
C VAL A 434 -9.97 -3.12 -24.32
N PRO A 435 -9.35 -2.00 -24.74
CA PRO A 435 -8.86 -0.96 -23.81
C PRO A 435 -9.95 -0.29 -22.94
N GLY A 436 -11.22 -0.52 -23.25
CA GLY A 436 -12.35 -0.10 -22.41
C GLY A 436 -12.54 -0.95 -21.15
N ILE A 437 -11.77 -2.03 -21.00
CA ILE A 437 -11.67 -2.85 -19.78
C ILE A 437 -10.37 -2.50 -19.08
N MET A 438 -10.46 -2.10 -17.81
CA MET A 438 -9.32 -1.87 -16.93
C MET A 438 -9.07 -3.14 -16.12
N MET A 439 -7.84 -3.63 -16.14
CA MET A 439 -7.39 -4.73 -15.29
C MET A 439 -6.75 -4.18 -14.03
N ILE A 440 -7.25 -4.59 -12.87
CA ILE A 440 -6.76 -4.24 -11.54
C ILE A 440 -5.72 -5.27 -11.16
N PRO A 441 -4.46 -4.88 -10.84
CA PRO A 441 -3.48 -5.81 -10.31
C PRO A 441 -3.98 -6.49 -9.04
N ARG A 442 -3.88 -7.82 -8.94
CA ARG A 442 -4.33 -8.60 -7.79
C ARG A 442 -3.18 -9.45 -7.25
N HIS A 443 -2.96 -9.42 -5.95
CA HIS A 443 -1.91 -10.21 -5.30
C HIS A 443 -2.36 -11.64 -5.07
N ALA A 444 -1.63 -12.60 -5.63
CA ALA A 444 -1.70 -13.98 -5.19
C ALA A 444 -1.03 -14.13 -3.82
N ASN A 445 -1.56 -15.02 -2.98
CA ASN A 445 -1.04 -15.33 -1.66
C ASN A 445 -0.70 -16.81 -1.55
N ASN A 446 0.11 -17.19 -0.55
CA ASN A 446 0.44 -18.59 -0.29
C ASN A 446 -0.53 -19.24 0.72
N LEU A 447 -1.73 -18.71 0.87
CA LEU A 447 -2.89 -19.43 1.38
C LEU A 447 -3.61 -19.99 0.15
N PHE A 448 -3.36 -21.27 -0.16
CA PHE A 448 -3.72 -21.88 -1.44
C PHE A 448 -5.23 -22.14 -1.55
N TYR A 449 -5.71 -22.30 -2.80
CA TYR A 449 -7.13 -22.47 -3.11
C TYR A 449 -7.72 -23.75 -2.54
N ASN A 450 -6.89 -24.78 -2.36
CA ASN A 450 -7.24 -26.16 -2.04
C ASN A 450 -6.93 -26.54 -0.58
N VAL A 451 -6.84 -25.57 0.33
CA VAL A 451 -6.63 -25.84 1.76
C VAL A 451 -7.76 -25.23 2.59
N SER A 452 -8.26 -26.03 3.53
CA SER A 452 -9.38 -25.67 4.39
C SER A 452 -9.07 -25.80 5.88
N THR A 453 -7.95 -26.42 6.24
CA THR A 453 -7.50 -26.66 7.63
C THR A 453 -6.03 -26.30 7.81
N PRO A 454 -5.59 -26.00 9.06
CA PRO A 454 -4.16 -25.77 9.37
C PRO A 454 -3.24 -26.87 8.87
N ALA A 455 -3.62 -28.13 9.05
CA ALA A 455 -2.79 -29.27 8.63
C ALA A 455 -2.62 -29.38 7.11
N GLU A 456 -3.64 -29.04 6.34
CA GLU A 456 -3.58 -29.00 4.88
C GLU A 456 -2.67 -27.87 4.40
N TRP A 457 -2.80 -26.69 4.99
CA TRP A 457 -1.95 -25.55 4.65
C TRP A 457 -0.48 -25.81 5.00
N GLU A 458 -0.19 -26.35 6.19
CA GLU A 458 1.17 -26.78 6.54
C GLU A 458 1.74 -27.78 5.53
N ALA A 459 0.97 -28.80 5.17
CA ALA A 459 1.42 -29.84 4.26
C ALA A 459 1.74 -29.29 2.87
N GLU A 460 0.86 -28.48 2.28
CA GLU A 460 1.08 -27.91 0.97
C GLU A 460 2.16 -26.84 0.96
N TYR A 461 2.16 -25.93 1.93
CA TYR A 461 3.18 -24.89 2.07
C TYR A 461 4.58 -25.48 2.15
N ASN A 462 4.76 -26.49 3.01
CA ASN A 462 6.06 -27.12 3.19
C ASN A 462 6.47 -27.96 1.97
N SER A 463 5.53 -28.54 1.21
CA SER A 463 5.86 -29.25 -0.03
C SER A 463 6.53 -28.32 -1.06
N ILE A 464 6.25 -27.02 -1.01
CA ILE A 464 6.76 -26.00 -1.93
C ILE A 464 8.00 -25.29 -1.35
N PHE A 465 7.95 -24.91 -0.06
CA PHE A 465 8.89 -23.95 0.53
C PHE A 465 9.88 -24.50 1.54
N SER A 466 9.84 -25.82 1.91
CA SER A 466 10.81 -26.41 2.85
C SER A 466 12.26 -26.20 2.43
N SER A 467 12.55 -26.30 1.11
CA SER A 467 13.91 -26.08 0.60
C SER A 467 14.38 -24.62 0.73
N PHE A 468 13.48 -23.66 0.62
CA PHE A 468 13.77 -22.25 0.82
C PHE A 468 14.06 -21.94 2.29
N TRP A 469 13.26 -22.47 3.21
CA TRP A 469 13.43 -22.26 4.64
C TRP A 469 14.51 -23.16 5.27
N GLY A 470 14.96 -24.21 4.57
CA GLY A 470 15.85 -25.24 5.09
C GLY A 470 15.20 -26.18 6.12
N ARG A 471 13.89 -26.06 6.33
CA ARG A 471 13.07 -26.87 7.24
C ARG A 471 11.59 -26.68 6.93
N ASP A 472 10.76 -27.54 7.53
CA ASP A 472 9.32 -27.32 7.56
C ASP A 472 8.95 -26.24 8.58
N LEU A 473 7.94 -25.45 8.24
CA LEU A 473 7.31 -24.46 9.12
C LEU A 473 5.99 -25.02 9.66
N ASN A 474 5.69 -24.68 10.91
CA ASN A 474 4.37 -24.95 11.49
C ASN A 474 3.37 -23.83 11.13
N TYR A 475 2.09 -24.06 11.43
CA TYR A 475 0.99 -23.14 11.12
C TYR A 475 1.23 -21.70 11.62
N ALA A 476 1.70 -21.54 12.86
CA ALA A 476 1.95 -20.22 13.42
C ALA A 476 3.09 -19.47 12.68
N GLU A 477 4.14 -20.20 12.29
CA GLU A 477 5.26 -19.63 11.51
C GLU A 477 4.82 -19.25 10.09
N ILE A 478 3.94 -20.04 9.47
CA ILE A 478 3.37 -19.72 8.15
C ILE A 478 2.47 -18.47 8.26
N LEU A 479 1.59 -18.39 9.26
CA LEU A 479 0.78 -17.21 9.54
C LEU A 479 1.65 -15.97 9.73
N GLU A 480 2.74 -16.09 10.49
CA GLU A 480 3.69 -14.99 10.72
C GLU A 480 4.26 -14.49 9.40
N ASN A 481 4.78 -15.36 8.55
CA ASN A 481 5.38 -14.99 7.27
C ASN A 481 4.37 -14.43 6.28
N GLN A 482 3.18 -15.03 6.18
CA GLN A 482 2.16 -14.59 5.21
C GLN A 482 1.52 -13.27 5.63
N SER A 483 1.33 -13.03 6.92
CA SER A 483 0.86 -11.74 7.41
C SER A 483 1.87 -10.62 7.20
N ASP A 484 3.19 -10.88 7.28
CA ASP A 484 4.24 -9.88 6.97
C ASP A 484 4.15 -9.41 5.52
N LEU A 485 3.91 -10.31 4.58
CA LEU A 485 3.75 -9.95 3.16
C LEU A 485 2.56 -8.98 2.96
N ILE A 486 1.41 -9.30 3.54
CA ILE A 486 0.21 -8.46 3.44
C ILE A 486 0.43 -7.11 4.11
N VAL A 487 0.97 -7.10 5.34
CA VAL A 487 1.28 -5.85 6.07
C VAL A 487 2.26 -5.00 5.27
N GLY A 488 3.25 -5.60 4.61
CA GLY A 488 4.19 -4.88 3.74
C GLY A 488 3.48 -4.09 2.62
N PHE A 489 2.47 -4.66 1.97
CA PHE A 489 1.64 -3.96 0.99
C PHE A 489 0.81 -2.83 1.64
N LEU A 490 0.17 -3.09 2.78
CA LEU A 490 -0.64 -2.09 3.49
C LEU A 490 0.20 -0.87 3.90
N LEU A 491 1.41 -1.08 4.42
CA LEU A 491 2.31 -0.03 4.87
C LEU A 491 2.81 0.85 3.71
N LYS A 492 2.91 0.32 2.49
CA LYS A 492 3.23 1.08 1.28
C LYS A 492 2.04 1.87 0.75
N GLY A 493 0.81 1.47 1.07
CA GLY A 493 -0.43 2.04 0.54
C GLY A 493 -0.80 1.45 -0.82
N ASP A 494 -0.50 0.17 -1.02
CA ASP A 494 -0.91 -0.59 -2.18
C ASP A 494 -2.44 -0.74 -2.19
N VAL A 495 -3.06 -0.53 -3.36
CA VAL A 495 -4.52 -0.63 -3.54
C VAL A 495 -4.95 -1.99 -4.08
N SER A 496 -4.00 -2.83 -4.46
CA SER A 496 -4.26 -4.11 -5.11
C SER A 496 -5.00 -5.09 -4.18
N PRO A 497 -6.09 -5.72 -4.62
CA PRO A 497 -6.79 -6.72 -3.83
C PRO A 497 -5.96 -8.00 -3.68
N HIS A 498 -6.25 -8.77 -2.64
CA HIS A 498 -5.64 -10.06 -2.36
C HIS A 498 -6.57 -11.20 -2.74
N MET A 499 -6.03 -12.25 -3.36
CA MET A 499 -6.73 -13.44 -3.84
C MET A 499 -6.80 -14.53 -2.76
N PHE A 500 -8.00 -15.05 -2.53
CA PHE A 500 -8.28 -16.19 -1.67
C PHE A 500 -9.42 -17.02 -2.28
N HIS A 501 -9.75 -18.16 -1.67
CA HIS A 501 -10.77 -19.07 -2.19
C HIS A 501 -11.72 -19.55 -1.08
N GLN A 502 -12.87 -20.07 -1.46
CA GLN A 502 -13.91 -20.44 -0.51
C GLN A 502 -13.47 -21.49 0.54
N PRO A 503 -12.58 -22.48 0.28
CA PRO A 503 -12.14 -23.41 1.31
C PRO A 503 -11.39 -22.75 2.47
N ASN A 504 -10.75 -21.60 2.21
CA ASN A 504 -10.03 -20.85 3.25
C ASN A 504 -10.96 -20.27 4.33
N LEU A 505 -12.27 -20.27 4.08
CA LEU A 505 -13.31 -19.78 4.98
C LEU A 505 -14.01 -20.89 5.78
N ARG A 506 -13.54 -22.14 5.71
CA ARG A 506 -14.07 -23.25 6.52
C ARG A 506 -13.90 -22.99 8.00
N ASP A 507 -14.96 -23.17 8.80
CA ASP A 507 -14.83 -23.28 10.26
C ASP A 507 -14.18 -24.63 10.60
N PHE A 508 -12.84 -24.66 10.60
CA PHE A 508 -12.06 -25.91 10.70
C PHE A 508 -12.12 -26.58 12.07
N ASN A 509 -12.67 -25.94 13.07
CA ASN A 509 -12.71 -26.46 14.43
C ASN A 509 -14.11 -26.41 15.10
N GLY A 510 -15.13 -25.90 14.40
CA GLY A 510 -16.48 -25.72 14.93
C GLY A 510 -16.58 -24.62 16.03
N GLN A 511 -15.60 -23.71 16.08
CA GLN A 511 -15.54 -22.62 17.06
C GLN A 511 -15.49 -21.24 16.38
N GLY A 512 -15.65 -21.20 15.06
CA GLY A 512 -15.66 -19.98 14.25
C GLY A 512 -14.27 -19.56 13.74
N ASN A 513 -13.25 -20.43 13.86
CA ASN A 513 -11.93 -20.13 13.28
C ASN A 513 -11.84 -20.57 11.82
N THR A 514 -11.35 -19.67 10.98
CA THR A 514 -11.06 -19.95 9.57
C THR A 514 -9.60 -19.62 9.27
N LEU A 515 -8.99 -20.27 8.28
CA LEU A 515 -7.60 -19.97 7.89
C LEU A 515 -7.43 -18.49 7.52
N LEU A 516 -8.38 -17.96 6.79
CA LEU A 516 -8.34 -16.56 6.36
C LEU A 516 -8.63 -15.60 7.52
N GLY A 517 -9.51 -15.96 8.45
CA GLY A 517 -9.77 -15.20 9.66
C GLY A 517 -8.51 -15.07 10.52
N ASP A 518 -7.85 -16.20 10.80
CA ASP A 518 -6.60 -16.23 11.58
C ASP A 518 -5.50 -15.39 10.91
N LEU A 519 -5.40 -15.44 9.56
CA LEU A 519 -4.44 -14.64 8.81
C LEU A 519 -4.73 -13.14 8.92
N PHE A 520 -5.98 -12.71 8.77
CA PHE A 520 -6.34 -11.29 8.87
C PHE A 520 -6.28 -10.76 10.30
N ASP A 521 -6.57 -11.58 11.32
CA ASP A 521 -6.33 -11.22 12.70
C ASP A 521 -4.85 -10.94 12.94
N ARG A 522 -3.95 -11.78 12.41
CA ARG A 522 -2.51 -11.55 12.53
C ARG A 522 -2.04 -10.32 11.74
N VAL A 523 -2.59 -10.07 10.56
CA VAL A 523 -2.34 -8.84 9.77
C VAL A 523 -2.75 -7.61 10.58
N ALA A 524 -3.93 -7.62 11.18
CA ALA A 524 -4.41 -6.50 11.97
C ALA A 524 -3.58 -6.27 13.24
N ASP A 525 -3.16 -7.32 13.95
CA ASP A 525 -2.28 -7.23 15.11
C ASP A 525 -0.96 -6.52 14.77
N LYS A 526 -0.34 -6.92 13.66
CA LYS A 526 0.90 -6.29 13.19
C LYS A 526 0.68 -4.85 12.73
N TYR A 527 -0.37 -4.60 11.97
CA TYR A 527 -0.70 -3.28 11.50
C TYR A 527 -0.97 -2.30 12.65
N GLU A 528 -1.76 -2.69 13.64
CA GLU A 528 -2.09 -1.89 14.83
C GLU A 528 -0.88 -1.67 15.76
N THR A 529 0.16 -2.50 15.64
CA THR A 529 1.45 -2.22 16.29
C THR A 529 2.05 -0.91 15.78
N TYR A 530 1.89 -0.62 14.48
CA TYR A 530 2.47 0.56 13.83
C TYR A 530 1.48 1.70 13.62
N TYR A 531 0.24 1.42 13.18
CA TYR A 531 -0.73 2.41 12.72
C TYR A 531 -1.95 2.48 13.65
N ASN A 532 -2.60 3.64 13.70
CA ASN A 532 -3.75 3.90 14.57
C ASN A 532 -5.02 4.33 13.82
N PHE A 533 -5.16 3.97 12.54
CA PHE A 533 -6.33 4.30 11.72
C PHE A 533 -6.82 3.08 10.91
N PRO A 534 -8.09 3.11 10.43
CA PRO A 534 -8.71 1.97 9.79
C PRO A 534 -8.16 1.70 8.39
N PHE A 535 -8.32 0.45 7.95
CA PHE A 535 -8.25 0.09 6.53
C PHE A 535 -9.44 0.69 5.78
N LEU A 536 -9.21 1.06 4.52
CA LEU A 536 -10.28 1.28 3.56
C LEU A 536 -10.50 -0.03 2.79
N SER A 537 -11.75 -0.47 2.70
CA SER A 537 -12.14 -1.70 2.00
C SER A 537 -13.07 -1.37 0.84
N PRO A 538 -12.53 -0.83 -0.29
CA PRO A 538 -13.31 -0.41 -1.44
C PRO A 538 -13.95 -1.60 -2.17
N THR A 539 -14.98 -1.33 -2.96
CA THR A 539 -15.52 -2.26 -3.93
C THR A 539 -14.59 -2.37 -5.15
N GLN A 540 -14.80 -3.38 -6.01
CA GLN A 540 -13.95 -3.53 -7.21
C GLN A 540 -14.11 -2.38 -8.20
N ASP A 541 -15.30 -1.76 -8.33
CA ASP A 541 -15.46 -0.53 -9.16
C ASP A 541 -14.64 0.63 -8.58
N GLU A 542 -14.68 0.84 -7.25
CA GLU A 542 -13.87 1.87 -6.59
C GLU A 542 -12.37 1.61 -6.76
N LEU A 543 -11.92 0.36 -6.67
CA LEU A 543 -10.53 -0.03 -6.99
C LEU A 543 -10.20 0.28 -8.45
N GLY A 544 -11.10 -0.07 -9.38
CA GLY A 544 -10.95 0.23 -10.80
C GLY A 544 -10.82 1.73 -11.08
N GLU A 545 -11.62 2.55 -10.39
CA GLU A 545 -11.54 4.02 -10.48
C GLU A 545 -10.24 4.56 -9.87
N LEU A 546 -9.77 3.98 -8.76
CA LEU A 546 -8.50 4.38 -8.13
C LEU A 546 -7.31 4.12 -9.05
N VAL A 547 -7.18 2.91 -9.63
CA VAL A 547 -6.06 2.57 -10.50
C VAL A 547 -6.13 3.33 -11.85
N ALA A 548 -7.34 3.55 -12.39
CA ALA A 548 -7.53 4.38 -13.58
C ALA A 548 -7.20 5.86 -13.31
N GLY A 549 -7.59 6.37 -12.15
CA GLY A 549 -7.25 7.71 -11.67
C GLY A 549 -5.74 7.90 -11.52
N ARG A 550 -5.03 6.90 -11.00
CA ARG A 550 -3.56 6.91 -10.91
C ARG A 550 -2.92 6.93 -12.30
N ASN A 551 -3.43 6.15 -13.26
CA ASN A 551 -2.96 6.19 -14.64
C ASN A 551 -3.14 7.59 -15.26
N ALA A 552 -4.32 8.18 -15.09
CA ALA A 552 -4.62 9.53 -15.59
C ALA A 552 -3.73 10.60 -14.93
N TYR A 553 -3.54 10.50 -13.61
CA TYR A 553 -2.64 11.39 -12.86
C TYR A 553 -1.20 11.30 -13.39
N ASN A 554 -0.65 10.10 -13.52
CA ASN A 554 0.73 9.91 -14.00
C ASN A 554 0.89 10.40 -15.46
N ALA A 555 -0.12 10.21 -16.32
CA ALA A 555 -0.10 10.66 -17.71
C ALA A 555 -0.31 12.17 -17.87
N SER A 556 -0.90 12.85 -16.89
CA SER A 556 -1.29 14.27 -17.01
C SER A 556 -0.11 15.23 -16.97
N GLY A 557 1.03 14.82 -16.40
CA GLY A 557 2.16 15.71 -16.13
C GLY A 557 1.79 16.89 -15.24
N VAL A 558 0.81 16.71 -14.34
CA VAL A 558 0.34 17.78 -13.45
C VAL A 558 1.50 18.33 -12.62
N THR A 559 1.59 19.66 -12.58
CA THR A 559 2.53 20.39 -11.73
C THR A 559 1.76 21.41 -10.88
N ALA A 560 2.28 21.70 -9.72
CA ALA A 560 1.73 22.76 -8.86
C ALA A 560 2.87 23.56 -8.26
N THR A 561 2.60 24.81 -7.95
CA THR A 561 3.56 25.74 -7.39
C THR A 561 2.96 26.40 -6.16
N LEU A 562 3.72 26.43 -5.08
CA LEU A 562 3.38 27.12 -3.83
C LEU A 562 4.04 28.48 -3.84
N ASN A 563 3.26 29.55 -3.66
CA ASN A 563 3.79 30.91 -3.51
C ASN A 563 4.02 31.20 -2.03
N ALA A 564 5.15 31.80 -1.71
CA ALA A 564 5.41 32.38 -0.38
C ALA A 564 4.92 33.83 -0.41
N ASP A 565 3.74 34.07 0.15
CA ASP A 565 3.15 35.40 0.35
C ASP A 565 3.51 35.96 1.75
#